data_ed206e1d0df52911a31ebaef1c799baf
#
_entry.id   ed206e1d0df52911a31ebaef1c799baf
#
_cell.length_a   1.000
_cell.length_b   1.000
_cell.length_c   1.000
_cell.angle_alpha   90.00
_cell.angle_beta   90.00
_cell.angle_gamma   90.00
#
_symmetry.space_group_name_H-M   'P 1'
#
loop_
_entity.id
_entity.type
_entity.pdbx_description
1 polymer ?
#
loop_
_entity_poly.entity_id
_entity_poly.type
_entity_poly.pdbx_seq_one_letter_code
_entity_poly.pdbx_strand_id
1 'polypeptide(L)'
;MSIPRVLHVVWVGDEAQRPEDCIRSWSHLNPGFELRVWGNREMAETRWINARHMEAMWNHELAGVADLMRWEILHRHGGFAIDADGFALRPLDDWLFDCTMFACWENEIARPGLIANGY
;
A
#
# COMPACT_ATOMS: atom_id res chain seq x y z
N MET A 1 16.88 -11.26 -7.63
CA MET A 1 16.39 -10.59 -6.40
C MET A 1 14.92 -10.90 -6.23
N SER A 2 14.49 -11.08 -5.00
CA SER A 2 13.09 -11.33 -4.69
C SER A 2 12.49 -10.14 -3.96
N ILE A 3 11.15 -10.06 -3.95
CA ILE A 3 10.44 -9.01 -3.22
C ILE A 3 10.52 -9.31 -1.72
N PRO A 4 10.91 -8.36 -0.87
CA PRO A 4 10.89 -8.55 0.58
C PRO A 4 9.50 -8.91 1.11
N ARG A 5 9.45 -9.80 2.11
CA ARG A 5 8.18 -10.25 2.71
C ARG A 5 7.66 -9.25 3.74
N VAL A 6 7.36 -8.06 3.26
CA VAL A 6 6.81 -6.96 4.04
C VAL A 6 5.54 -6.48 3.36
N LEU A 7 4.45 -6.41 4.11
CA LEU A 7 3.18 -5.86 3.63
C LEU A 7 3.07 -4.43 4.13
N HIS A 8 2.88 -3.50 3.20
CA HIS A 8 2.70 -2.08 3.53
C HIS A 8 1.24 -1.68 3.34
N VAL A 9 0.67 -1.07 4.35
CA VAL A 9 -0.69 -0.50 4.32
C VAL A 9 -0.58 0.98 4.60
N VAL A 10 -1.21 1.81 3.79
CA VAL A 10 -1.25 3.26 4.01
C VAL A 10 -2.68 3.67 4.33
N TRP A 11 -2.86 4.37 5.45
CA TRP A 11 -4.13 4.97 5.82
C TRP A 11 -3.87 6.33 6.44
N VAL A 12 -4.24 7.39 5.72
CA VAL A 12 -4.13 8.78 6.16
C VAL A 12 -5.51 9.43 6.23
N GLY A 13 -5.69 10.34 7.17
CA GLY A 13 -6.95 10.99 7.42
C GLY A 13 -7.55 10.58 8.75
N ASP A 14 -8.84 10.25 8.77
CA ASP A 14 -9.55 9.87 9.99
C ASP A 14 -9.18 8.44 10.42
N GLU A 15 -8.40 8.34 11.49
CA GLU A 15 -7.96 7.05 12.03
C GLU A 15 -9.10 6.22 12.61
N ALA A 16 -10.19 6.86 13.03
CA ALA A 16 -11.36 6.13 13.52
C ALA A 16 -12.08 5.35 12.40
N GLN A 17 -11.87 5.73 11.15
CA GLN A 17 -12.43 5.05 9.99
C GLN A 17 -11.50 3.98 9.41
N ARG A 18 -10.31 3.79 9.98
CA ARG A 18 -9.34 2.82 9.48
C ARG A 18 -9.94 1.40 9.55
N PRO A 19 -9.93 0.66 8.42
CA PRO A 19 -10.56 -0.66 8.35
C PRO A 19 -9.68 -1.74 9.02
N GLU A 20 -9.69 -1.80 10.34
CA GLU A 20 -8.83 -2.69 11.12
C GLU A 20 -9.03 -4.17 10.79
N ASP A 21 -10.27 -4.58 10.53
CA ASP A 21 -10.57 -5.98 10.20
C ASP A 21 -9.96 -6.37 8.85
N CYS A 22 -10.02 -5.47 7.87
CA CYS A 22 -9.38 -5.68 6.57
C CYS A 22 -7.87 -5.82 6.72
N ILE A 23 -7.24 -4.89 7.43
CA ILE A 23 -5.79 -4.90 7.66
C ILE A 23 -5.37 -6.18 8.38
N ARG A 24 -6.11 -6.57 9.42
CA ARG A 24 -5.81 -7.78 10.20
C ARG A 24 -5.91 -9.06 9.38
N SER A 25 -6.80 -9.10 8.38
CA SER A 25 -6.96 -10.28 7.53
C SER A 25 -5.67 -10.65 6.79
N TRP A 26 -4.91 -9.65 6.36
CA TRP A 26 -3.63 -9.86 5.67
C TRP A 26 -2.58 -10.46 6.60
N SER A 27 -2.47 -9.92 7.80
CA SER A 27 -1.54 -10.43 8.81
C SER A 27 -1.90 -11.86 9.23
N HIS A 28 -3.18 -12.13 9.42
CA HIS A 28 -3.67 -13.46 9.83
C HIS A 28 -3.35 -14.54 8.80
N LEU A 29 -3.54 -14.25 7.53
CA LEU A 29 -3.32 -15.22 6.46
C LEU A 29 -1.86 -15.31 5.99
N ASN A 30 -1.02 -14.34 6.36
CA ASN A 30 0.38 -14.28 5.96
C ASN A 30 1.29 -14.13 7.19
N PRO A 31 1.31 -15.12 8.10
CA PRO A 31 2.01 -14.98 9.40
C PRO A 31 3.52 -14.82 9.28
N GLY A 32 4.11 -15.23 8.15
CA GLY A 32 5.54 -15.05 7.90
C GLY A 32 5.96 -13.67 7.42
N PHE A 33 5.00 -12.76 7.26
CA PHE A 33 5.25 -11.41 6.73
C PHE A 33 5.27 -10.39 7.85
N GLU A 34 6.11 -9.37 7.71
CA GLU A 34 6.02 -8.16 8.51
C GLU A 34 4.90 -7.29 7.95
N LEU A 35 4.01 -6.79 8.80
CA LEU A 35 2.98 -5.83 8.41
C LEU A 35 3.35 -4.47 8.96
N ARG A 36 3.46 -3.47 8.07
CA ARG A 36 3.72 -2.08 8.45
C ARG A 36 2.55 -1.20 8.05
N VAL A 37 1.99 -0.49 9.01
CA VAL A 37 0.91 0.47 8.79
C VAL A 37 1.49 1.87 8.81
N TRP A 38 1.27 2.60 7.73
CA TRP A 38 1.73 3.97 7.54
C TRP A 38 0.53 4.91 7.66
N GLY A 39 0.47 5.64 8.75
CA GLY A 39 -0.64 6.54 9.04
C GLY A 39 -0.24 8.00 9.03
N ASN A 40 -1.05 8.81 9.69
CA ASN A 40 -0.83 10.26 9.76
C ASN A 40 0.51 10.62 10.39
N ARG A 41 0.91 9.90 11.42
CA ARG A 41 2.18 10.11 12.11
C ARG A 41 3.35 9.89 11.18
N GLU A 42 3.37 8.77 10.47
CA GLU A 42 4.43 8.40 9.54
C GLU A 42 4.48 9.38 8.36
N MET A 43 3.31 9.83 7.89
CA MET A 43 3.24 10.87 6.86
C MET A 43 3.89 12.16 7.33
N ALA A 44 3.60 12.58 8.56
CA ALA A 44 4.13 13.84 9.11
C ALA A 44 5.63 13.78 9.43
N GLU A 45 6.12 12.63 9.90
CA GLU A 45 7.49 12.47 10.39
C GLU A 45 8.49 12.03 9.31
N THR A 46 8.02 11.48 8.21
CA THR A 46 8.89 10.97 7.14
C THR A 46 9.27 12.09 6.18
N ARG A 47 10.51 12.05 5.70
CA ARG A 47 10.99 12.99 4.68
C ARG A 47 10.65 12.42 3.29
N TRP A 48 9.56 12.90 2.72
CA TRP A 48 9.06 12.45 1.42
C TRP A 48 9.70 13.23 0.27
N ILE A 49 9.96 12.55 -0.84
CA ILE A 49 10.45 13.18 -2.08
C ILE A 49 9.37 14.13 -2.62
N ASN A 50 8.11 13.70 -2.56
CA ASN A 50 6.97 14.46 -3.06
C ASN A 50 6.24 15.25 -1.96
N ALA A 51 6.95 15.67 -0.92
CA ALA A 51 6.36 16.37 0.23
C ALA A 51 5.49 17.56 -0.17
N ARG A 52 5.93 18.36 -1.14
CA ARG A 52 5.19 19.55 -1.59
C ARG A 52 3.84 19.19 -2.19
N HIS A 53 3.79 18.15 -3.00
CA HIS A 53 2.55 17.66 -3.59
C HIS A 53 1.62 17.06 -2.54
N MET A 54 2.17 16.33 -1.58
CA MET A 54 1.40 15.75 -0.47
C MET A 54 0.77 16.83 0.38
N GLU A 55 1.52 17.89 0.71
CA GLU A 55 1.01 19.03 1.49
C GLU A 55 -0.12 19.76 0.76
N ALA A 56 0.03 19.96 -0.55
CA ALA A 56 -0.98 20.61 -1.36
C ALA A 56 -2.29 19.81 -1.43
N MET A 57 -2.23 18.48 -1.36
CA MET A 57 -3.39 17.59 -1.43
C MET A 57 -3.99 17.24 -0.07
N TRP A 58 -3.29 17.49 1.03
CA TRP A 58 -3.64 16.98 2.35
C TRP A 58 -5.09 17.23 2.77
N ASN A 59 -5.62 18.39 2.49
CA ASN A 59 -6.96 18.78 2.95
C ASN A 59 -8.10 18.38 2.00
N HIS A 60 -7.81 17.90 0.80
CA HIS A 60 -8.85 17.66 -0.20
C HIS A 60 -8.64 16.44 -1.11
N GLU A 61 -7.47 15.82 -1.05
CA GLU A 61 -7.15 14.67 -1.93
C GLU A 61 -6.29 13.64 -1.18
N LEU A 62 -6.84 13.09 -0.10
CA LEU A 62 -6.11 12.12 0.73
C LEU A 62 -5.76 10.84 -0.02
N ALA A 63 -6.60 10.41 -0.97
CA ALA A 63 -6.28 9.25 -1.81
C ALA A 63 -5.01 9.47 -2.61
N GLY A 64 -4.82 10.68 -3.14
CA GLY A 64 -3.60 11.05 -3.85
C GLY A 64 -2.36 11.06 -2.95
N VAL A 65 -2.51 11.52 -1.72
CA VAL A 65 -1.43 11.47 -0.72
C VAL A 65 -1.02 10.01 -0.46
N ALA A 66 -1.99 9.14 -0.24
CA ALA A 66 -1.73 7.72 -0.01
C ALA A 66 -1.04 7.06 -1.21
N ASP A 67 -1.44 7.41 -2.43
CA ASP A 67 -0.83 6.89 -3.66
C ASP A 67 0.65 7.26 -3.76
N LEU A 68 0.98 8.53 -3.49
CA LEU A 68 2.37 8.98 -3.49
C LEU A 68 3.18 8.31 -2.39
N MET A 69 2.60 8.13 -1.21
CA MET A 69 3.25 7.41 -0.12
C MET A 69 3.60 5.98 -0.53
N ARG A 70 2.67 5.25 -1.15
CA ARG A 70 2.91 3.88 -1.61
C ARG A 70 4.09 3.80 -2.58
N TRP A 71 4.15 4.69 -3.57
CA TRP A 71 5.25 4.73 -4.52
C TRP A 71 6.60 4.92 -3.82
N GLU A 72 6.68 5.86 -2.88
CA GLU A 72 7.93 6.14 -2.18
C GLU A 72 8.32 5.04 -1.19
N ILE A 73 7.34 4.46 -0.51
CA ILE A 73 7.56 3.34 0.41
C ILE A 73 8.14 2.15 -0.36
N LEU A 74 7.55 1.78 -1.49
CA LEU A 74 8.04 0.69 -2.31
C LEU A 74 9.43 0.98 -2.88
N HIS A 75 9.67 2.21 -3.27
CA HIS A 75 10.99 2.63 -3.75
C HIS A 75 12.08 2.47 -2.69
N ARG A 76 11.79 2.85 -1.45
CA ARG A 76 12.76 2.82 -0.35
C ARG A 76 12.92 1.45 0.29
N HIS A 77 11.82 0.74 0.48
CA HIS A 77 11.79 -0.48 1.29
C HIS A 77 11.53 -1.74 0.50
N GLY A 78 11.02 -1.63 -0.72
CA GLY A 78 10.49 -2.79 -1.43
C GLY A 78 9.27 -3.34 -0.71
N GLY A 79 8.97 -4.61 -0.94
CA GLY A 79 7.83 -5.26 -0.31
C GLY A 79 6.58 -5.19 -1.17
N PHE A 80 5.43 -5.25 -0.54
CA PHE A 80 4.14 -5.41 -1.18
C PHE A 80 3.17 -4.37 -0.62
N ALA A 81 2.64 -3.50 -1.47
CA ALA A 81 1.66 -2.51 -1.06
C ALA A 81 0.24 -3.04 -1.28
N ILE A 82 -0.56 -3.05 -0.23
CA ILE A 82 -1.95 -3.51 -0.26
C ILE A 82 -2.89 -2.36 0.08
N ASP A 83 -4.10 -2.40 -0.48
CA ASP A 83 -5.14 -1.45 -0.13
C ASP A 83 -5.65 -1.72 1.28
N ALA A 84 -5.82 -0.67 2.09
CA ALA A 84 -6.25 -0.79 3.47
C ALA A 84 -7.67 -1.38 3.59
N ASP A 85 -8.53 -1.12 2.62
CA ASP A 85 -9.92 -1.57 2.60
C ASP A 85 -10.13 -2.90 1.87
N GLY A 86 -9.05 -3.55 1.44
CA GLY A 86 -9.10 -4.88 0.87
C GLY A 86 -9.07 -5.95 1.96
N PHE A 87 -9.88 -6.99 1.82
CA PHE A 87 -9.93 -8.11 2.75
C PHE A 87 -9.26 -9.34 2.14
N ALA A 88 -8.26 -9.90 2.81
CA ALA A 88 -7.56 -11.08 2.33
C ALA A 88 -8.45 -12.33 2.48
N LEU A 89 -8.60 -13.09 1.39
CA LEU A 89 -9.40 -14.31 1.39
C LEU A 89 -8.53 -15.58 1.45
N ARG A 90 -7.26 -15.46 1.07
CA ARG A 90 -6.29 -16.56 1.10
C ARG A 90 -4.87 -15.99 1.28
N PRO A 91 -3.89 -16.82 1.65
CA PRO A 91 -2.50 -16.38 1.70
C PRO A 91 -2.00 -15.94 0.32
N LEU A 92 -1.03 -15.04 0.30
CA LEU A 92 -0.33 -14.66 -0.92
C LEU A 92 0.48 -15.84 -1.45
N ASP A 93 0.46 -16.04 -2.75
CA ASP A 93 1.20 -17.12 -3.40
C ASP A 93 2.71 -16.86 -3.33
N ASP A 94 3.48 -17.89 -3.00
CA ASP A 94 4.94 -17.76 -2.87
C ASP A 94 5.62 -17.30 -4.15
N TRP A 95 5.10 -17.69 -5.32
CA TRP A 95 5.70 -17.31 -6.59
C TRP A 95 5.69 -15.80 -6.85
N LEU A 96 4.80 -15.04 -6.20
CA LEU A 96 4.77 -13.57 -6.30
C LEU A 96 6.08 -12.95 -5.80
N PHE A 97 6.76 -13.62 -4.87
CA PHE A 97 7.97 -13.12 -4.25
C PHE A 97 9.25 -13.59 -4.93
N ASP A 98 9.12 -14.45 -5.93
CA ASP A 98 10.25 -14.92 -6.74
C ASP A 98 10.59 -13.96 -7.87
N CYS A 99 9.69 -13.05 -8.22
CA CYS A 99 9.93 -12.03 -9.24
C CYS A 99 10.50 -10.76 -8.62
N THR A 100 11.03 -9.88 -9.49
CA THR A 100 11.62 -8.61 -9.06
C THR A 100 10.54 -7.57 -8.78
N MET A 101 9.45 -7.63 -9.53
CA MET A 101 8.34 -6.69 -9.44
C MET A 101 7.08 -7.32 -10.03
N PHE A 102 5.92 -6.95 -9.49
CA PHE A 102 4.65 -7.24 -10.15
C PHE A 102 3.67 -6.10 -9.86
N ALA A 103 2.60 -6.03 -10.66
CA ALA A 103 1.52 -5.06 -10.50
C ALA A 103 0.23 -5.66 -11.04
N CYS A 104 -0.89 -5.07 -10.67
CA CYS A 104 -2.21 -5.49 -11.13
C CYS A 104 -2.78 -4.47 -12.11
N TRP A 105 -3.61 -4.94 -13.03
CA TRP A 105 -4.39 -4.04 -13.85
C TRP A 105 -5.47 -3.36 -13.01
N GLU A 106 -5.72 -2.09 -13.27
CA GLU A 106 -6.78 -1.33 -12.60
C GLU A 106 -8.16 -1.92 -12.94
N ASN A 107 -8.43 -2.06 -14.20
CA ASN A 107 -9.62 -2.72 -14.73
C ASN A 107 -9.39 -3.00 -16.21
N GLU A 108 -9.28 -4.26 -16.55
CA GLU A 108 -8.93 -4.68 -17.92
C GLU A 108 -9.98 -4.32 -18.95
N ILE A 109 -11.23 -4.18 -18.53
CA ILE A 109 -12.35 -3.87 -19.42
C ILE A 109 -12.61 -2.38 -19.52
N ALA A 110 -12.79 -1.70 -18.36
CA ALA A 110 -13.15 -0.28 -18.31
C ALA A 110 -11.95 0.64 -18.54
N ARG A 111 -10.74 0.20 -18.12
CA ARG A 111 -9.51 1.00 -18.21
C ARG A 111 -8.35 0.16 -18.71
N PRO A 112 -8.41 -0.32 -19.98
CA PRO A 112 -7.35 -1.19 -20.50
C PRO A 112 -6.00 -0.49 -20.53
N GLY A 113 -4.94 -1.20 -20.13
CA GLY A 113 -3.59 -0.68 -20.11
C GLY A 113 -3.22 0.16 -18.89
N LEU A 114 -4.14 0.35 -17.95
CA LEU A 114 -3.87 1.12 -16.72
C LEU A 114 -3.49 0.18 -15.58
N ILE A 115 -2.32 0.44 -14.97
CA ILE A 115 -1.81 -0.33 -13.84
C ILE A 115 -2.31 0.29 -12.54
N ALA A 116 -2.83 -0.55 -11.64
CA ALA A 116 -3.30 -0.10 -10.33
C ALA A 116 -2.13 0.31 -9.42
N ASN A 117 -2.38 1.28 -8.56
CA ASN A 117 -1.40 1.72 -7.55
C ASN A 117 -1.25 0.72 -6.41
N GLY A 118 -2.30 -0.02 -6.05
CA GLY A 118 -2.32 -0.99 -4.96
C GLY A 118 -2.72 -2.39 -5.41
N TYR A 119 -2.82 -3.29 -4.44
CA TYR A 119 -3.20 -4.69 -4.65
C TYR A 119 -4.45 -5.02 -3.84
#